data_026bd56a523e5c5e9dff23e2275faf47
#
_entry.id   026bd56a523e5c5e9dff23e2275faf47
#
_cell.length_a   1.000
_cell.length_b   1.000
_cell.length_c   1.000
_cell.angle_alpha   90.00
_cell.angle_beta   90.00
_cell.angle_gamma   90.00
#
_symmetry.space_group_name_H-M   'P 1'
#
loop_
_entity.id
_entity.type
_entity.pdbx_description
1 polymer ?
#
loop_
_entity_poly.entity_id
_entity_poly.type
_entity_poly.pdbx_seq_one_letter_code
_entity_poly.pdbx_strand_id
1 'polypeptide(L)'
;MITRTHALSVVRQCQILGLSRSTAYYQSAPVSATALALMRRLDERHLQDPLAGARMLRDRLRREGQAIGRRHVSTLMRRMGIEAVYCLPCTSQRHPAHTIYPYLLRR
;
A
#
# COMPACT_ATOMS: atom_id res chain seq x y z
N MET A 1 20.98 -2.54 14.38
CA MET A 1 21.19 -1.33 13.54
C MET A 1 22.68 -1.25 13.21
N ILE A 2 23.05 -1.11 11.93
CA ILE A 2 24.44 -1.05 11.49
C ILE A 2 24.98 0.36 11.81
N THR A 3 26.07 0.44 12.56
CA THR A 3 26.69 1.72 12.92
C THR A 3 28.12 1.79 12.36
N ARG A 4 28.48 2.93 11.79
CA ARG A 4 29.84 3.16 11.23
C ARG A 4 30.90 3.35 12.32
N THR A 5 30.50 3.70 13.53
CA THR A 5 31.33 3.96 14.70
C THR A 5 31.58 2.73 15.59
N HIS A 6 31.07 1.58 15.17
CA HIS A 6 31.24 0.33 15.93
C HIS A 6 32.66 -0.24 15.76
N ALA A 7 33.13 -0.96 16.78
CA ALA A 7 34.44 -1.64 16.75
C ALA A 7 34.60 -2.64 15.61
N LEU A 8 33.48 -3.24 15.11
CA LEU A 8 33.48 -4.13 13.96
C LEU A 8 33.27 -3.35 12.66
N SER A 9 33.98 -3.72 11.61
CA SER A 9 33.78 -3.16 10.27
C SER A 9 32.36 -3.40 9.79
N VAL A 10 31.81 -2.47 8.99
CA VAL A 10 30.46 -2.59 8.39
C VAL A 10 30.26 -3.90 7.63
N VAL A 11 31.31 -4.39 6.96
CA VAL A 11 31.29 -5.67 6.24
C VAL A 11 31.01 -6.82 7.19
N ARG A 12 31.70 -6.85 8.34
CA ARG A 12 31.54 -7.90 9.35
C ARG A 12 30.18 -7.83 10.02
N GLN A 13 29.67 -6.60 10.30
CA GLN A 13 28.32 -6.40 10.80
C GLN A 13 27.26 -6.94 9.82
N CYS A 14 27.40 -6.65 8.52
CA CYS A 14 26.49 -7.18 7.48
C CYS A 14 26.52 -8.71 7.42
N GLN A 15 27.70 -9.33 7.51
CA GLN A 15 27.83 -10.80 7.50
C GLN A 15 27.12 -11.43 8.69
N ILE A 16 27.29 -10.88 9.90
CA ILE A 16 26.64 -11.40 11.13
C ILE A 16 25.13 -11.26 11.05
N LEU A 17 24.63 -10.15 10.48
CA LEU A 17 23.19 -9.87 10.34
C LEU A 17 22.55 -10.53 9.11
N GLY A 18 23.32 -11.21 8.25
CA GLY A 18 22.80 -11.80 7.01
C GLY A 18 22.30 -10.77 5.99
N LEU A 19 22.77 -9.52 6.07
CA LEU A 19 22.36 -8.44 5.19
C LEU A 19 23.32 -8.21 4.05
N SER A 20 22.82 -7.83 2.87
CA SER A 20 23.68 -7.42 1.78
C SER A 20 24.37 -6.10 2.11
N ARG A 21 25.64 -5.96 1.69
CA ARG A 21 26.41 -4.73 1.91
C ARG A 21 25.76 -3.51 1.24
N SER A 22 25.15 -3.70 0.07
CA SER A 22 24.41 -2.62 -0.62
C SER A 22 23.25 -2.09 0.21
N THR A 23 22.54 -2.93 0.95
CA THR A 23 21.46 -2.53 1.84
C THR A 23 21.97 -1.65 2.99
N ALA A 24 23.18 -1.92 3.51
CA ALA A 24 23.77 -1.13 4.60
C ALA A 24 24.13 0.30 4.17
N TYR A 25 24.46 0.50 2.90
CA TYR A 25 24.79 1.82 2.34
C TYR A 25 23.62 2.48 1.62
N TYR A 26 22.47 1.80 1.49
CA TYR A 26 21.31 2.35 0.83
C TYR A 26 20.73 3.52 1.61
N GLN A 27 20.65 4.66 0.95
CA GLN A 27 19.91 5.82 1.43
C GLN A 27 18.68 5.98 0.55
N SER A 28 17.49 5.98 1.17
CA SER A 28 16.25 6.19 0.43
C SER A 28 16.22 7.60 -0.17
N ALA A 29 15.94 7.70 -1.45
CA ALA A 29 15.76 9.00 -2.09
C ALA A 29 14.58 9.75 -1.46
N PRO A 30 14.70 11.06 -1.18
CA PRO A 30 13.60 11.86 -0.66
C PRO A 30 12.46 11.91 -1.67
N VAL A 31 11.24 12.03 -1.16
CA VAL A 31 10.05 12.16 -2.01
C VAL A 31 10.10 13.50 -2.73
N SER A 32 9.93 13.51 -4.05
CA SER A 32 9.94 14.74 -4.83
C SER A 32 8.76 15.66 -4.44
N ALA A 33 8.95 16.97 -4.59
CA ALA A 33 7.89 17.95 -4.29
C ALA A 33 6.63 17.72 -5.13
N THR A 34 6.79 17.30 -6.38
CA THR A 34 5.67 16.95 -7.27
C THR A 34 4.91 15.73 -6.75
N ALA A 35 5.61 14.70 -6.27
CA ALA A 35 4.97 13.53 -5.69
C ALA A 35 4.24 13.87 -4.39
N LEU A 36 4.80 14.75 -3.55
CA LEU A 36 4.12 15.24 -2.34
C LEU A 36 2.85 16.01 -2.66
N ALA A 37 2.87 16.88 -3.66
CA ALA A 37 1.67 17.60 -4.11
C ALA A 37 0.58 16.65 -4.60
N LEU A 38 0.96 15.61 -5.36
CA LEU A 38 0.05 14.56 -5.81
C LEU A 38 -0.51 13.72 -4.65
N MET A 39 0.31 13.41 -3.66
CA MET A 39 -0.12 12.69 -2.45
C MET A 39 -1.18 13.50 -1.69
N ARG A 40 -0.96 14.79 -1.47
CA ARG A 40 -1.95 15.68 -0.84
C ARG A 40 -3.27 15.69 -1.61
N ARG A 41 -3.19 15.78 -2.94
CA ARG A 41 -4.39 15.79 -3.77
C ARG A 41 -5.14 14.45 -3.74
N LEU A 42 -4.39 13.34 -3.71
CA LEU A 42 -4.98 12.00 -3.55
C LEU A 42 -5.68 11.85 -2.20
N ASP A 43 -5.08 12.34 -1.13
CA ASP A 43 -5.65 12.32 0.22
C ASP A 43 -6.96 13.11 0.28
N GLU A 44 -6.99 14.34 -0.23
CA GLU A 44 -8.21 15.16 -0.34
C GLU A 44 -9.33 14.41 -1.08
N ARG A 45 -9.01 13.74 -2.19
CA ARG A 45 -10.01 12.99 -2.98
C ARG A 45 -10.46 11.71 -2.31
N HIS A 46 -9.57 11.06 -1.59
CA HIS A 46 -9.90 9.87 -0.81
C HIS A 46 -10.81 10.22 0.39
N LEU A 47 -10.58 11.33 1.05
CA LEU A 47 -11.46 11.82 2.13
C LEU A 47 -12.88 12.14 1.62
N GLN A 48 -13.01 12.66 0.39
CA GLN A 48 -14.31 12.92 -0.22
C GLN A 48 -15.04 11.64 -0.62
N ASP A 49 -14.31 10.63 -1.06
CA ASP A 49 -14.85 9.35 -1.49
C ASP A 49 -13.93 8.20 -1.08
N PRO A 50 -14.11 7.67 0.13
CA PRO A 50 -13.28 6.58 0.65
C PRO A 50 -13.40 5.25 -0.13
N LEU A 51 -14.46 5.09 -0.91
CA LEU A 51 -14.67 3.91 -1.76
C LEU A 51 -13.88 3.97 -3.07
N ALA A 52 -13.29 5.14 -3.40
CA ALA A 52 -12.57 5.34 -4.64
C ALA A 52 -11.22 4.60 -4.64
N GLY A 53 -11.11 3.58 -5.48
CA GLY A 53 -9.85 2.88 -5.73
C GLY A 53 -8.95 3.62 -6.74
N ALA A 54 -7.74 3.11 -6.96
CA ALA A 54 -6.71 3.72 -7.81
C ALA A 54 -7.16 4.05 -9.25
N ARG A 55 -8.11 3.31 -9.81
CA ARG A 55 -8.67 3.62 -11.14
C ARG A 55 -9.53 4.87 -11.12
N MET A 56 -10.45 4.94 -10.17
CA MET A 56 -11.37 6.08 -10.02
C MET A 56 -10.61 7.35 -9.64
N LEU A 57 -9.67 7.25 -8.71
CA LEU A 57 -8.82 8.38 -8.32
C LEU A 57 -7.96 8.89 -9.50
N ARG A 58 -7.39 7.99 -10.31
CA ARG A 58 -6.69 8.37 -11.54
C ARG A 58 -7.60 9.17 -12.49
N ASP A 59 -8.82 8.69 -12.73
CA ASP A 59 -9.73 9.33 -13.68
C ASP A 59 -10.20 10.70 -13.19
N ARG A 60 -10.39 10.87 -11.88
CA ARG A 60 -10.67 12.18 -11.27
C ARG A 60 -9.50 13.14 -11.43
N LEU A 61 -8.28 12.70 -11.12
CA LEU A 61 -7.08 13.52 -11.27
C LEU A 61 -6.83 13.89 -12.74
N ARG A 62 -7.13 13.02 -13.69
CA ARG A 62 -7.05 13.34 -15.13
C ARG A 62 -8.04 14.40 -15.55
N ARG A 63 -9.26 14.38 -15.01
CA ARG A 63 -10.26 15.44 -15.25
C ARG A 63 -9.81 16.79 -14.69
N GLU A 64 -8.96 16.79 -13.68
CA GLU A 64 -8.32 18.00 -13.12
C GLU A 64 -7.05 18.43 -13.89
N GLY A 65 -6.75 17.77 -15.02
CA GLY A 65 -5.58 18.09 -15.84
C GLY A 65 -4.28 17.41 -15.42
N GLN A 66 -4.31 16.49 -14.45
CA GLN A 66 -3.13 15.76 -14.01
C GLN A 66 -2.90 14.50 -14.87
N ALA A 67 -1.85 14.51 -15.69
CA ALA A 67 -1.49 13.36 -16.55
C ALA A 67 -0.82 12.23 -15.74
N ILE A 68 -1.62 11.44 -15.05
CA ILE A 68 -1.13 10.35 -14.17
C ILE A 68 -1.59 8.98 -14.64
N GLY A 69 -0.72 7.99 -14.53
CA GLY A 69 -1.01 6.59 -14.78
C GLY A 69 -1.54 5.85 -13.53
N ARG A 70 -2.36 4.81 -13.74
CA ARG A 70 -2.91 3.98 -12.65
C ARG A 70 -1.85 3.40 -11.73
N ARG A 71 -0.73 2.89 -12.29
CA ARG A 71 0.36 2.31 -11.51
C ARG A 71 0.99 3.33 -10.55
N HIS A 72 1.16 4.56 -11.03
CA HIS A 72 1.70 5.65 -10.21
C HIS A 72 0.76 5.98 -9.04
N VAL A 73 -0.55 6.15 -9.31
CA VAL A 73 -1.57 6.37 -8.27
C VAL A 73 -1.56 5.23 -7.25
N SER A 74 -1.56 3.97 -7.70
CA SER A 74 -1.51 2.80 -6.80
C SER A 74 -0.24 2.77 -5.94
N THR A 75 0.91 3.16 -6.48
CA THR A 75 2.16 3.25 -5.73
C THR A 75 2.11 4.35 -4.67
N LEU A 76 1.55 5.52 -5.01
CA LEU A 76 1.39 6.63 -4.07
C LEU A 76 0.41 6.25 -2.95
N MET A 77 -0.75 5.65 -3.27
CA MET A 77 -1.71 5.17 -2.28
C MET A 77 -1.06 4.19 -1.29
N ARG A 78 -0.33 3.19 -1.80
CA ARG A 78 0.40 2.23 -0.94
C ARG A 78 1.43 2.92 -0.06
N ARG A 79 2.15 3.92 -0.57
CA ARG A 79 3.14 4.69 0.18
C ARG A 79 2.52 5.52 1.29
N MET A 80 1.29 5.99 1.09
CA MET A 80 0.48 6.73 2.08
C MET A 80 -0.28 5.80 3.04
N GLY A 81 -0.34 4.49 2.76
CA GLY A 81 -1.15 3.55 3.53
C GLY A 81 -2.66 3.70 3.30
N ILE A 82 -3.06 4.27 2.16
CA ILE A 82 -4.46 4.50 1.80
C ILE A 82 -4.97 3.34 0.94
N GLU A 83 -6.12 2.79 1.34
CA GLU A 83 -6.83 1.75 0.60
C GLU A 83 -8.32 2.13 0.45
N ALA A 84 -8.94 1.69 -0.64
CA ALA A 84 -10.37 1.88 -0.81
C ALA A 84 -11.14 1.04 0.20
N VAL A 85 -12.09 1.66 0.88
CA VAL A 85 -12.97 0.97 1.82
C VAL A 85 -14.01 0.17 1.05
N TYR A 86 -13.97 -1.14 1.16
CA TYR A 86 -14.97 -2.04 0.55
C TYR A 86 -15.20 -3.24 1.46
N CYS A 87 -16.36 -3.86 1.32
CA CYS A 87 -16.66 -5.09 2.04
C CYS A 87 -15.68 -6.18 1.62
N LEU A 88 -15.01 -6.77 2.59
CA LEU A 88 -14.18 -7.94 2.35
C LEU A 88 -15.08 -9.13 2.01
N PRO A 89 -14.73 -9.94 1.00
CA PRO A 89 -15.42 -11.19 0.76
C PRO A 89 -15.36 -12.07 2.01
N CYS A 90 -16.44 -12.77 2.31
CA CYS A 90 -16.53 -13.66 3.48
C CYS A 90 -16.47 -12.94 4.85
N THR A 91 -17.20 -11.84 5.00
CA THR A 91 -17.37 -11.17 6.30
C THR A 91 -18.07 -12.05 7.35
N SER A 92 -18.84 -13.05 6.91
CA SER A 92 -19.43 -14.10 7.76
C SER A 92 -18.93 -15.47 7.32
N GLN A 93 -18.08 -16.08 8.13
CA GLN A 93 -17.70 -17.46 7.93
C GLN A 93 -18.71 -18.36 8.65
N ARG A 94 -19.18 -19.37 7.91
CA ARG A 94 -20.04 -20.37 8.47
C ARG A 94 -19.28 -21.18 9.53
N HIS A 95 -19.87 -21.31 10.72
CA HIS A 95 -19.30 -22.16 11.76
C HIS A 95 -19.35 -23.64 11.32
N PRO A 96 -18.29 -24.44 11.47
CA PRO A 96 -18.25 -25.84 11.03
C PRO A 96 -19.35 -26.71 11.62
N ALA A 97 -19.81 -26.40 12.83
CA ALA A 97 -20.87 -27.12 13.54
C ALA A 97 -22.30 -26.70 13.12
N HIS A 98 -22.47 -25.71 12.24
CA HIS A 98 -23.80 -25.34 11.75
C HIS A 98 -24.34 -26.40 10.79
N THR A 99 -25.45 -27.06 11.20
CA THR A 99 -26.16 -28.03 10.35
C THR A 99 -26.84 -27.32 9.18
N ILE A 100 -26.59 -27.79 7.97
CA ILE A 100 -27.32 -27.31 6.77
C ILE A 100 -28.55 -28.16 6.58
N TYR A 101 -29.70 -27.52 6.70
CA TYR A 101 -30.95 -28.15 6.32
C TYR A 101 -31.18 -27.99 4.80
N PRO A 102 -31.55 -29.07 4.08
CA PRO A 102 -31.89 -28.94 2.66
C PRO A 102 -33.11 -28.05 2.48
N TYR A 103 -33.09 -27.24 1.42
CA TYR A 103 -34.24 -26.41 1.09
C TYR A 103 -35.40 -27.31 0.63
N LEU A 104 -36.49 -27.31 1.40
CA LEU A 104 -37.62 -28.25 1.24
C LEU A 104 -38.36 -28.13 -0.11
N LEU A 105 -38.30 -26.94 -0.73
CA LEU A 105 -38.99 -26.68 -2.01
C LEU A 105 -38.09 -26.88 -3.24
N ARG A 106 -36.90 -27.44 -3.06
CA ARG A 106 -36.03 -27.76 -4.18
C ARG A 106 -36.53 -29.06 -4.85
N ARG A 107 -37.27 -28.94 -5.94
CA ARG A 107 -37.62 -30.03 -6.85
C ARG A 107 -36.48 -30.29 -7.82
#